data_8027cb2dfb01c55a2c87c6d79c8e71ae
#
_entry.id   8027cb2dfb01c55a2c87c6d79c8e71ae
#
_cell.length_a   1.000
_cell.length_b   1.000
_cell.length_c   1.000
_cell.angle_alpha   90.00
_cell.angle_beta   90.00
_cell.angle_gamma   90.00
#
_symmetry.space_group_name_H-M   'P 1'
#
loop_
_entity.id
_entity.type
_entity.pdbx_description
1 polymer ?
#
loop_
_entity_poly.entity_id
_entity_poly.type
_entity_poly.pdbx_seq_one_letter_code
_entity_poly.pdbx_strand_id
1 'polypeptide(L)'
;MTLFEVAKEIQERLVGTFLAGARGQRPLYGGTRKFQEDPHWRDLILFYEYFHGDNGAGLGASHQTGWSGAIAFLIDFFGRFDAQTWLNTDRRRLHARLVREQGGRGGTGGETEGLLPEPALTK
;
A
#
# COMPACT_ATOMS: atom_id res chain seq x y z
N MET A 1 -10.26 -12.87 18.19
CA MET A 1 -9.61 -11.84 17.34
C MET A 1 -8.11 -12.07 17.38
N THR A 2 -7.49 -12.25 16.24
CA THR A 2 -6.04 -12.45 16.07
C THR A 2 -5.32 -11.11 15.95
N LEU A 3 -4.00 -11.09 16.15
CA LEU A 3 -3.20 -9.88 15.91
C LEU A 3 -3.28 -9.40 14.45
N PHE A 4 -3.47 -10.32 13.51
CA PHE A 4 -3.70 -9.98 12.11
C PHE A 4 -4.99 -9.19 11.92
N GLU A 5 -6.08 -9.61 12.54
CA GLU A 5 -7.37 -8.90 12.49
C GLU A 5 -7.29 -7.51 13.13
N VAL A 6 -6.55 -7.37 14.23
CA VAL A 6 -6.28 -6.05 14.85
C VAL A 6 -5.50 -5.15 13.88
N ALA A 7 -4.43 -5.68 13.28
CA ALA A 7 -3.63 -4.94 12.31
C ALA A 7 -4.46 -4.52 11.10
N LYS A 8 -5.34 -5.39 10.62
CA LYS A 8 -6.26 -5.10 9.51
C LYS A 8 -7.22 -3.97 9.86
N GLU A 9 -7.83 -3.98 11.03
CA GLU A 9 -8.74 -2.92 11.50
C GLU A 9 -8.04 -1.56 11.56
N ILE A 10 -6.81 -1.50 12.07
CA ILE A 10 -5.99 -0.27 12.10
C ILE A 10 -5.68 0.20 10.68
N GLN A 11 -5.30 -0.74 9.81
CA GLN A 11 -4.99 -0.46 8.41
C GLN A 11 -6.22 0.08 7.66
N GLU A 12 -7.41 -0.49 7.86
CA GLU A 12 -8.65 -0.02 7.20
C GLU A 12 -8.97 1.43 7.54
N ARG A 13 -8.73 1.85 8.78
CA ARG A 13 -8.87 3.26 9.19
C ARG A 13 -7.86 4.16 8.48
N LEU A 14 -6.62 3.73 8.39
CA LEU A 14 -5.57 4.49 7.68
C LEU A 14 -5.86 4.57 6.18
N VAL A 15 -6.21 3.45 5.54
CA VAL A 15 -6.61 3.38 4.12
C VAL A 15 -7.81 4.28 3.85
N GLY A 16 -8.79 4.30 4.75
CA GLY A 16 -9.98 5.13 4.66
C GLY A 16 -9.68 6.62 4.52
N THR A 17 -8.55 7.11 5.01
CA THR A 17 -8.14 8.51 4.81
C THR A 17 -7.75 8.83 3.36
N PHE A 18 -7.28 7.84 2.62
CA PHE A 18 -6.81 7.97 1.23
C PHE A 18 -7.86 7.63 0.18
N LEU A 19 -8.83 6.79 0.52
CA LEU A 19 -9.87 6.36 -0.43
C LEU A 19 -10.96 7.42 -0.59
N ALA A 20 -11.51 7.51 -1.80
CA ALA A 20 -12.68 8.32 -2.06
C ALA A 20 -13.92 7.66 -1.43
N GLY A 21 -14.62 8.39 -0.58
CA GLY A 21 -15.89 7.96 0.00
C GLY A 21 -17.04 7.99 -1.00
N ALA A 22 -18.26 7.70 -0.53
CA ALA A 22 -19.46 7.64 -1.37
C ALA A 22 -19.77 8.93 -2.15
N ARG A 23 -19.31 10.07 -1.67
CA ARG A 23 -19.45 11.39 -2.32
C ARG A 23 -18.26 11.76 -3.21
N GLY A 24 -17.34 10.83 -3.48
CA GLY A 24 -16.14 11.07 -4.26
C GLY A 24 -15.06 11.89 -3.54
N GLN A 25 -15.27 12.26 -2.29
CA GLN A 25 -14.32 13.06 -1.51
C GLN A 25 -13.35 12.15 -0.73
N ARG A 26 -12.09 12.58 -0.66
CA ARG A 26 -11.04 11.92 0.12
C ARG A 26 -10.81 12.68 1.43
N PRO A 27 -10.88 12.03 2.59
CA PRO A 27 -10.60 12.67 3.88
C PRO A 27 -9.24 13.39 3.92
N LEU A 28 -8.25 12.79 3.34
CA LEU A 28 -6.88 13.29 3.23
C LEU A 28 -6.79 14.74 2.71
N TYR A 29 -7.69 15.16 1.83
CA TYR A 29 -7.71 16.52 1.28
C TYR A 29 -8.47 17.52 2.17
N GLY A 30 -9.12 17.04 3.24
CA GLY A 30 -9.88 17.89 4.15
C GLY A 30 -10.85 18.80 3.44
N GLY A 31 -10.88 20.08 3.81
CA GLY A 31 -11.73 21.11 3.20
C GLY A 31 -11.15 21.76 1.93
N THR A 32 -10.04 21.28 1.38
CA THR A 32 -9.39 21.89 0.22
C THR A 32 -10.10 21.50 -1.06
N ARG A 33 -11.02 22.34 -1.51
CA ARG A 33 -11.86 22.11 -2.72
C ARG A 33 -11.03 21.81 -3.96
N LYS A 34 -9.90 22.49 -4.14
CA LYS A 34 -9.00 22.27 -5.27
C LYS A 34 -8.58 20.81 -5.39
N PHE A 35 -8.20 20.17 -4.30
CA PHE A 35 -7.77 18.78 -4.32
C PHE A 35 -8.93 17.78 -4.41
N GLN A 36 -10.14 18.20 -4.03
CA GLN A 36 -11.33 17.36 -4.10
C GLN A 36 -11.97 17.38 -5.51
N GLU A 37 -12.00 18.54 -6.17
CA GLU A 37 -12.87 18.79 -7.32
C GLU A 37 -12.11 19.03 -8.62
N ASP A 38 -10.89 19.59 -8.58
CA ASP A 38 -10.11 19.92 -9.76
C ASP A 38 -9.64 18.66 -10.49
N PRO A 39 -9.95 18.47 -11.78
CA PRO A 39 -9.58 17.29 -12.57
C PRO A 39 -8.08 17.00 -12.62
N HIS A 40 -7.23 18.04 -12.49
CA HIS A 40 -5.78 17.85 -12.45
C HIS A 40 -5.25 17.39 -11.09
N TRP A 41 -5.96 17.70 -10.00
CA TRP A 41 -5.49 17.49 -8.63
C TRP A 41 -6.14 16.31 -7.92
N ARG A 42 -7.42 16.05 -8.17
CA ARG A 42 -8.22 15.08 -7.39
C ARG A 42 -7.64 13.65 -7.38
N ASP A 43 -6.90 13.29 -8.41
CA ASP A 43 -6.32 11.95 -8.57
C ASP A 43 -4.80 11.91 -8.32
N LEU A 44 -4.19 13.07 -7.98
CA LEU A 44 -2.81 13.17 -7.54
C LEU A 44 -2.75 13.00 -6.03
N ILE A 45 -2.58 11.77 -5.57
CA ILE A 45 -2.58 11.45 -4.14
C ILE A 45 -1.35 12.06 -3.46
N LEU A 46 -1.60 12.92 -2.46
CA LEU A 46 -0.56 13.55 -1.66
C LEU A 46 -0.25 12.71 -0.42
N PHE A 47 1.03 12.59 -0.08
CA PHE A 47 1.49 11.84 1.10
C PHE A 47 1.90 12.83 2.18
N TYR A 48 0.97 13.10 3.09
CA TYR A 48 1.17 14.06 4.17
C TYR A 48 1.99 13.48 5.31
N GLU A 49 2.61 14.38 6.07
CA GLU A 49 3.46 14.04 7.21
C GLU A 49 2.64 13.44 8.36
N TYR A 50 1.44 13.97 8.64
CA TYR A 50 0.50 13.46 9.64
C TYR A 50 -0.94 13.82 9.28
N PHE A 51 -1.91 13.35 10.07
CA PHE A 51 -3.33 13.50 9.78
C PHE A 51 -4.09 14.01 10.98
N HIS A 52 -5.13 14.80 10.73
CA HIS A 52 -6.04 15.28 11.76
C HIS A 52 -6.86 14.12 12.33
N GLY A 53 -6.88 13.97 13.66
CA GLY A 53 -7.48 12.82 14.34
C GLY A 53 -9.00 12.68 14.12
N ASP A 54 -9.72 13.79 13.96
CA ASP A 54 -11.19 13.76 13.86
C ASP A 54 -11.70 13.53 12.44
N ASN A 55 -10.98 14.00 11.43
CA ASN A 55 -11.49 14.01 10.05
C ASN A 55 -10.55 13.43 9.00
N GLY A 56 -9.34 13.01 9.39
CA GLY A 56 -8.36 12.41 8.51
C GLY A 56 -7.67 13.37 7.53
N ALA A 57 -7.87 14.70 7.69
CA ALA A 57 -7.24 15.68 6.81
C ALA A 57 -5.71 15.65 6.95
N GLY A 58 -5.01 15.64 5.83
CA GLY A 58 -3.56 15.68 5.79
C GLY A 58 -3.01 17.02 6.27
N LEU A 59 -1.96 16.97 7.08
CA LEU A 59 -1.31 18.09 7.73
C LEU A 59 0.21 17.98 7.56
N GLY A 60 0.89 19.11 7.69
CA GLY A 60 2.34 19.20 7.51
C GLY A 60 2.76 19.15 6.03
N ALA A 61 3.95 18.63 5.77
CA ALA A 61 4.46 18.53 4.41
C ALA A 61 3.63 17.51 3.58
N SER A 62 3.25 17.91 2.37
CA SER A 62 2.33 17.15 1.51
C SER A 62 2.99 16.18 0.54
N HIS A 63 4.31 16.06 0.57
CA HIS A 63 5.10 15.22 -0.33
C HIS A 63 6.09 14.32 0.41
N GLN A 64 5.76 13.98 1.64
CA GLN A 64 6.49 13.03 2.47
C GLN A 64 6.08 11.61 2.11
N THR A 65 6.77 11.00 1.15
CA THR A 65 6.50 9.61 0.74
C THR A 65 7.04 8.56 1.70
N GLY A 66 7.62 8.94 2.84
CA GLY A 66 8.17 8.06 3.86
C GLY A 66 7.14 7.11 4.46
N TRP A 67 6.77 7.32 5.73
CA TRP A 67 5.83 6.41 6.42
C TRP A 67 4.43 6.38 5.79
N SER A 68 3.91 7.53 5.33
CA SER A 68 2.59 7.58 4.70
C SER A 68 2.55 6.89 3.33
N GLY A 69 3.68 6.75 2.65
CA GLY A 69 3.81 5.93 1.44
C GLY A 69 3.60 4.43 1.67
N ALA A 70 3.78 3.95 2.91
CA ALA A 70 3.50 2.57 3.29
C ALA A 70 2.03 2.16 3.05
N ILE A 71 1.11 3.13 2.88
CA ILE A 71 -0.30 2.86 2.59
C ILE A 71 -0.49 2.03 1.32
N ALA A 72 0.34 2.25 0.29
CA ALA A 72 0.27 1.47 -0.95
C ALA A 72 0.55 -0.02 -0.69
N PHE A 73 1.57 -0.31 0.12
CA PHE A 73 1.87 -1.68 0.56
C PHE A 73 0.73 -2.27 1.40
N LEU A 74 0.17 -1.50 2.32
CA LEU A 74 -0.92 -1.97 3.20
C LEU A 74 -2.18 -2.32 2.40
N ILE A 75 -2.54 -1.52 1.40
CA ILE A 75 -3.68 -1.80 0.51
C ILE A 75 -3.45 -3.12 -0.24
N ASP A 76 -2.27 -3.30 -0.84
CA ASP A 76 -1.95 -4.52 -1.57
C ASP A 76 -1.90 -5.75 -0.65
N PHE A 77 -1.23 -5.65 0.48
CA PHE A 77 -1.05 -6.74 1.43
C PHE A 77 -2.38 -7.23 2.00
N PHE A 78 -3.18 -6.36 2.61
CA PHE A 78 -4.46 -6.75 3.21
C PHE A 78 -5.57 -7.01 2.18
N GLY A 79 -5.39 -6.57 0.94
CA GLY A 79 -6.24 -6.95 -0.18
C GLY A 79 -6.01 -8.39 -0.66
N ARG A 80 -4.84 -8.96 -0.39
CA ARG A 80 -4.46 -10.32 -0.81
C ARG A 80 -4.55 -11.37 0.27
N PHE A 81 -4.40 -10.97 1.55
CA PHE A 81 -4.28 -11.89 2.68
C PHE A 81 -5.39 -11.64 3.70
N ASP A 82 -5.96 -12.74 4.16
CA ASP A 82 -6.77 -12.82 5.37
C ASP A 82 -5.98 -13.48 6.51
N ALA A 83 -6.56 -13.47 7.71
CA ALA A 83 -5.93 -14.05 8.91
C ALA A 83 -5.61 -15.54 8.76
N GLN A 84 -6.51 -16.31 8.12
CA GLN A 84 -6.36 -17.75 7.96
C GLN A 84 -5.24 -18.07 6.96
N THR A 85 -5.22 -17.39 5.83
CA THR A 85 -4.16 -17.52 4.82
C THR A 85 -2.81 -17.14 5.39
N TRP A 86 -2.75 -16.04 6.16
CA TRP A 86 -1.53 -15.58 6.80
C TRP A 86 -0.97 -16.57 7.81
N LEU A 87 -1.81 -17.12 8.69
CA LEU A 87 -1.41 -18.10 9.71
C LEU A 87 -0.93 -19.41 9.11
N ASN A 88 -1.50 -19.82 7.97
CA ASN A 88 -1.16 -21.07 7.31
C ASN A 88 -0.01 -20.95 6.29
N THR A 89 0.49 -19.74 6.05
CA THR A 89 1.53 -19.51 5.05
C THR A 89 2.90 -19.40 5.73
N ASP A 90 3.84 -20.26 5.29
CA ASP A 90 5.25 -20.14 5.67
C ASP A 90 5.79 -18.78 5.18
N ARG A 91 6.36 -18.00 6.10
CA ARG A 91 6.91 -16.65 5.81
C ARG A 91 7.85 -16.61 4.61
N ARG A 92 8.66 -17.66 4.42
CA ARG A 92 9.60 -17.75 3.30
C ARG A 92 8.89 -17.89 1.96
N ARG A 93 7.85 -18.71 1.93
CA ARG A 93 7.02 -18.90 0.73
C ARG A 93 6.20 -17.67 0.38
N LEU A 94 5.73 -16.96 1.40
CA LEU A 94 4.97 -15.73 1.22
C LEU A 94 5.82 -14.61 0.59
N HIS A 95 7.01 -14.38 1.12
CA HIS A 95 7.94 -13.38 0.58
C HIS A 95 8.32 -13.70 -0.89
N ALA A 96 8.64 -14.96 -1.18
CA ALA A 96 8.95 -15.40 -2.54
C ALA A 96 7.78 -15.21 -3.51
N ARG A 97 6.54 -15.40 -3.05
CA ARG A 97 5.34 -15.19 -3.86
C ARG A 97 5.09 -13.71 -4.14
N LEU A 98 5.20 -12.84 -3.13
CA LEU A 98 5.06 -11.38 -3.28
C LEU A 98 6.08 -10.80 -4.27
N VAL A 99 7.34 -11.21 -4.18
CA VAL A 99 8.40 -10.77 -5.08
C VAL A 99 8.13 -11.22 -6.52
N ARG A 100 7.67 -12.46 -6.71
CA ARG A 100 7.37 -13.03 -8.03
C ARG A 100 6.21 -12.32 -8.73
N GLU A 101 5.16 -11.97 -8.00
CA GLU A 101 3.98 -11.30 -8.54
C GLU A 101 4.27 -9.82 -8.87
N GLN A 102 5.17 -9.18 -8.14
CA GLN A 102 5.63 -7.81 -8.46
C GLN A 102 6.55 -7.80 -9.70
N GLY A 103 7.40 -8.80 -9.87
CA GLY A 103 8.25 -8.95 -11.05
C GLY A 103 7.49 -9.24 -12.33
N GLY A 104 6.32 -9.91 -12.26
CA GLY A 104 5.50 -10.26 -13.41
C GLY A 104 4.63 -9.14 -13.98
N ARG A 105 4.43 -8.05 -13.26
CA ARG A 105 3.65 -6.89 -13.73
C ARG A 105 4.46 -5.84 -14.50
N GLY A 106 5.79 -5.97 -14.53
CA GLY A 106 6.71 -5.02 -15.20
C GLY A 106 7.28 -5.46 -16.54
N GLY A 107 6.84 -6.58 -17.10
CA GLY A 107 7.47 -7.18 -18.28
C GLY A 107 6.54 -7.45 -19.45
N THR A 108 6.24 -6.42 -20.24
CA THR A 108 6.08 -6.60 -21.69
C THR A 108 7.27 -5.96 -22.37
N GLY A 109 8.23 -6.78 -22.78
CA GLY A 109 9.30 -6.35 -23.67
C GLY A 109 10.70 -6.77 -23.22
N GLY A 110 11.26 -7.80 -23.87
CA GLY A 110 12.69 -8.05 -23.95
C GLY A 110 13.18 -9.31 -23.25
N GLU A 111 13.22 -10.40 -24.00
CA GLU A 111 14.04 -11.56 -23.71
C GLU A 111 15.51 -11.13 -23.62
N THR A 112 16.16 -11.41 -22.51
CA THR A 112 17.59 -11.72 -22.49
C THR A 112 17.84 -12.80 -21.45
N GLU A 113 18.09 -13.97 -21.99
CA GLU A 113 18.68 -15.13 -21.39
C GLU A 113 20.01 -14.75 -20.70
N GLY A 114 20.12 -14.99 -19.39
CA GLY A 114 21.33 -14.76 -18.61
C GLY A 114 21.32 -15.60 -17.34
N LEU A 115 21.80 -16.85 -17.49
CA LEU A 115 22.11 -17.76 -16.41
C LEU A 115 23.00 -17.09 -15.35
N LEU A 116 22.54 -17.04 -14.11
CA LEU A 116 23.44 -16.87 -12.96
C LEU A 116 23.63 -18.23 -12.27
N PRO A 117 24.86 -18.63 -11.94
CA PRO A 117 25.14 -19.91 -11.30
C PRO A 117 24.71 -19.93 -9.83
N GLU A 118 24.20 -21.07 -9.41
CA GLU A 118 23.88 -21.35 -8.00
C GLU A 118 25.13 -21.29 -7.11
N PRO A 119 25.03 -20.74 -5.88
CA PRO A 119 26.12 -20.84 -4.92
C PRO A 119 26.20 -22.27 -4.34
N ALA A 120 27.34 -22.90 -4.53
CA ALA A 120 27.66 -24.18 -3.95
C ALA A 120 27.66 -24.11 -2.42
N LEU A 121 26.81 -24.91 -1.78
CA LEU A 121 26.87 -25.20 -0.36
C LEU A 121 28.05 -26.18 -0.13
N THR A 122 29.16 -25.67 0.40
CA THR A 122 30.21 -26.47 1.00
C THR A 122 29.86 -26.83 2.43
N LYS A 123 30.12 -28.07 2.76
CA LYS A 123 29.87 -28.81 4.01
C LYS A 123 30.37 -28.11 5.27
#